data_da13e8c0445594934f67ac6b42bb1d35
#
_entry.id   da13e8c0445594934f67ac6b42bb1d35
#
_cell.length_a   1.000
_cell.length_b   1.000
_cell.length_c   1.000
_cell.angle_alpha   90.00
_cell.angle_beta   90.00
_cell.angle_gamma   90.00
#
_symmetry.space_group_name_H-M   'P 1'
#
loop_
_entity.id
_entity.type
_entity.pdbx_description
1 polymer ?
#
loop_
_entity_poly.entity_id
_entity_poly.type
_entity_poly.pdbx_seq_one_letter_code
_entity_poly.pdbx_strand_id
1 'polypeptide(L)'
;MKTKQFLAVVALIAFGFISMSFTTDAPKSRVVEEGGTGPYKAIMKEEASLKAHTIFVPQDLSAFGKKKQLPVLVWGNGACNNSPFEHYLFLNEIASYGYIVVATGFYPEEGERYRGPMSTTEQQIESIDWVIAQNSDKNSPYYQKIDVKNIAVAGMSCGGLQTLYNCADPRIKTLMICNSGLFNQSNAGSAVGGMPMPPKEKLNEIHSSILYMLGGESDIAYENGMDDFKRINHVPAC
;
A
#
# COMPACT_ATOMS: atom_id res chain seq x y z
N MET A 1 -1.31 53.05 72.07
CA MET A 1 -1.89 51.84 71.43
C MET A 1 -1.70 52.03 69.91
N LYS A 2 -0.75 51.25 69.32
CA LYS A 2 -0.43 51.34 67.89
C LYS A 2 -1.03 50.11 67.17
N THR A 3 -2.01 50.35 66.35
CA THR A 3 -2.64 49.34 65.49
C THR A 3 -1.74 49.11 64.29
N LYS A 4 -1.26 47.86 64.11
CA LYS A 4 -0.53 47.41 62.92
C LYS A 4 -1.56 46.92 61.89
N GLN A 5 -1.56 47.56 60.74
CA GLN A 5 -2.27 47.10 59.56
C GLN A 5 -1.42 46.04 58.85
N PHE A 6 -1.97 44.83 58.65
CA PHE A 6 -1.41 43.80 57.81
C PHE A 6 -1.92 44.01 56.38
N LEU A 7 -1.02 44.31 55.44
CA LEU A 7 -1.30 44.26 54.01
C LEU A 7 -1.13 42.80 53.53
N ALA A 8 -2.19 42.21 53.10
CA ALA A 8 -2.15 40.92 52.38
C ALA A 8 -1.92 41.17 50.88
N VAL A 9 -0.79 40.75 50.37
CA VAL A 9 -0.49 40.79 48.92
C VAL A 9 -1.01 39.44 48.34
N VAL A 10 -2.09 39.54 47.54
CA VAL A 10 -2.58 38.41 46.77
C VAL A 10 -1.86 38.39 45.42
N ALA A 11 -0.94 37.49 45.23
CA ALA A 11 -0.29 37.24 43.96
C ALA A 11 -1.23 36.39 43.08
N LEU A 12 -1.82 36.97 42.04
CA LEU A 12 -2.54 36.26 40.98
C LEU A 12 -1.49 35.66 40.01
N ILE A 13 -1.31 34.35 40.11
CA ILE A 13 -0.56 33.59 39.12
C ILE A 13 -1.52 33.28 37.97
N ALA A 14 -1.40 34.04 36.86
CA ALA A 14 -2.09 33.74 35.61
C ALA A 14 -1.38 32.57 34.93
N PHE A 15 -1.97 31.37 35.02
CA PHE A 15 -1.58 30.24 34.20
C PHE A 15 -2.03 30.46 32.77
N GLY A 16 -1.12 30.94 31.92
CA GLY A 16 -1.36 30.99 30.47
C GLY A 16 -1.39 29.59 29.90
N PHE A 17 -2.59 29.09 29.58
CA PHE A 17 -2.74 27.90 28.72
C PHE A 17 -2.27 28.26 27.31
N ILE A 18 -1.06 27.87 26.94
CA ILE A 18 -0.63 27.87 25.54
C ILE A 18 -1.36 26.69 24.88
N SER A 19 -2.47 27.00 24.21
CA SER A 19 -3.12 26.06 23.30
C SER A 19 -2.21 25.86 22.10
N MET A 20 -1.40 24.81 22.10
CA MET A 20 -0.73 24.33 20.91
C MET A 20 -1.82 23.78 19.97
N SER A 21 -2.27 24.60 19.03
CA SER A 21 -3.06 24.12 17.90
C SER A 21 -2.13 23.29 17.01
N PHE A 22 -2.22 21.96 17.10
CA PHE A 22 -1.69 21.09 16.08
C PHE A 22 -2.62 21.22 14.87
N THR A 23 -2.23 22.02 13.90
CA THR A 23 -2.83 21.97 12.56
C THR A 23 -2.36 20.67 11.93
N THR A 24 -3.18 19.64 11.99
CA THR A 24 -2.99 18.48 11.10
C THR A 24 -3.44 18.93 9.73
N ASP A 25 -2.50 19.05 8.80
CA ASP A 25 -2.85 19.30 7.41
C ASP A 25 -3.87 18.25 6.95
N ALA A 26 -4.86 18.67 6.15
CA ALA A 26 -5.84 17.76 5.60
C ALA A 26 -5.12 16.72 4.70
N PRO A 27 -5.57 15.44 4.71
CA PRO A 27 -4.98 14.42 3.86
C PRO A 27 -4.95 14.87 2.39
N LYS A 28 -3.80 14.71 1.74
CA LYS A 28 -3.61 15.10 0.35
C LYS A 28 -4.43 14.22 -0.57
N SER A 29 -4.99 14.81 -1.62
CA SER A 29 -5.63 14.07 -2.70
C SER A 29 -5.58 14.85 -4.00
N ARG A 30 -5.47 14.13 -5.11
CA ARG A 30 -5.57 14.73 -6.46
C ARG A 30 -6.15 13.77 -7.47
N VAL A 31 -6.77 14.34 -8.49
CA VAL A 31 -7.11 13.63 -9.72
C VAL A 31 -5.83 13.45 -10.52
N VAL A 32 -5.56 12.24 -11.00
CA VAL A 32 -4.42 11.90 -11.85
C VAL A 32 -4.94 11.71 -13.27
N GLU A 33 -4.37 12.42 -14.25
CA GLU A 33 -4.73 12.31 -15.68
C GLU A 33 -6.26 12.20 -15.92
N GLU A 34 -7.00 13.23 -15.57
CA GLU A 34 -8.45 13.30 -15.72
C GLU A 34 -9.23 12.16 -15.04
N GLY A 35 -8.57 11.38 -14.19
CA GLY A 35 -9.15 10.30 -13.42
C GLY A 35 -9.07 8.92 -14.07
N GLY A 36 -8.26 8.75 -15.13
CA GLY A 36 -8.13 7.51 -15.89
C GLY A 36 -9.18 7.33 -16.98
N THR A 37 -9.05 6.24 -17.76
CA THR A 37 -9.90 5.95 -18.92
C THR A 37 -11.12 5.06 -18.60
N GLY A 38 -11.15 4.50 -17.40
CA GLY A 38 -12.26 3.65 -16.94
C GLY A 38 -13.56 4.41 -16.68
N PRO A 39 -14.65 3.68 -16.40
CA PRO A 39 -15.97 4.27 -16.20
C PRO A 39 -16.11 5.09 -14.91
N TYR A 40 -15.12 5.06 -14.01
CA TYR A 40 -15.13 5.80 -12.75
C TYR A 40 -13.90 6.71 -12.68
N LYS A 41 -14.12 8.03 -12.55
CA LYS A 41 -12.99 8.93 -12.27
C LYS A 41 -12.32 8.51 -10.99
N ALA A 42 -11.02 8.23 -11.04
CA ALA A 42 -10.23 7.85 -9.87
C ALA A 42 -9.42 9.02 -9.32
N ILE A 43 -9.09 8.94 -8.06
CA ILE A 43 -8.20 9.86 -7.35
C ILE A 43 -7.10 9.07 -6.65
N MET A 44 -5.95 9.69 -6.52
CA MET A 44 -4.87 9.31 -5.63
C MET A 44 -4.95 10.12 -4.36
N LYS A 45 -4.84 9.48 -3.19
CA LYS A 45 -5.00 10.16 -1.89
C LYS A 45 -4.18 9.53 -0.76
N GLU A 46 -3.93 10.32 0.27
CA GLU A 46 -3.49 9.86 1.59
C GLU A 46 -4.68 9.40 2.43
N GLU A 47 -4.41 8.49 3.35
CA GLU A 47 -5.34 8.09 4.39
C GLU A 47 -4.70 8.25 5.76
N ALA A 48 -5.30 9.06 6.61
CA ALA A 48 -4.79 9.32 7.96
C ALA A 48 -4.68 8.05 8.82
N SER A 49 -5.55 7.06 8.54
CA SER A 49 -5.60 5.78 9.23
C SER A 49 -4.61 4.73 8.68
N LEU A 50 -3.89 5.03 7.59
CA LEU A 50 -2.91 4.14 6.97
C LEU A 50 -1.67 4.91 6.52
N LYS A 51 -0.76 5.17 7.44
CA LYS A 51 0.47 5.92 7.16
C LYS A 51 1.41 5.16 6.24
N ALA A 52 2.23 5.90 5.49
CA ALA A 52 3.18 5.34 4.52
C ALA A 52 2.54 4.41 3.48
N HIS A 53 1.31 4.75 3.08
CA HIS A 53 0.59 4.15 1.96
C HIS A 53 -0.11 5.23 1.14
N THR A 54 -0.33 4.93 -0.12
CA THR A 54 -1.08 5.77 -1.05
C THR A 54 -2.27 4.99 -1.59
N ILE A 55 -3.45 5.58 -1.53
CA ILE A 55 -4.70 4.94 -1.97
C ILE A 55 -5.11 5.51 -3.33
N PHE A 56 -5.49 4.62 -4.25
CA PHE A 56 -6.14 4.98 -5.50
C PHE A 56 -7.54 4.37 -5.50
N VAL A 57 -8.56 5.17 -5.79
CA VAL A 57 -9.95 4.74 -5.63
C VAL A 57 -10.86 5.61 -6.51
N PRO A 58 -12.01 5.12 -6.98
CA PRO A 58 -13.02 5.96 -7.59
C PRO A 58 -13.36 7.16 -6.70
N GLN A 59 -13.39 8.36 -7.28
CA GLN A 59 -13.71 9.60 -6.56
C GLN A 59 -15.11 9.55 -5.95
N ASP A 60 -16.06 9.00 -6.71
CA ASP A 60 -17.44 8.79 -6.26
C ASP A 60 -17.65 7.34 -5.85
N LEU A 61 -17.81 7.11 -4.55
CA LEU A 61 -18.09 5.79 -3.97
C LEU A 61 -19.58 5.47 -3.87
N SER A 62 -20.49 6.33 -4.34
CA SER A 62 -21.93 6.12 -4.25
C SER A 62 -22.41 4.94 -5.10
N ALA A 63 -21.68 4.65 -6.20
CA ALA A 63 -21.94 3.51 -7.06
C ALA A 63 -21.60 2.15 -6.44
N PHE A 64 -20.94 2.12 -5.28
CA PHE A 64 -20.42 0.92 -4.63
C PHE A 64 -21.13 0.66 -3.29
N GLY A 65 -21.31 -0.61 -2.97
CA GLY A 65 -21.96 -1.10 -1.75
C GLY A 65 -22.11 -2.62 -1.81
N LYS A 66 -22.89 -3.22 -0.94
CA LYS A 66 -23.05 -4.69 -0.81
C LYS A 66 -23.25 -5.45 -2.12
N LYS A 67 -23.92 -4.84 -3.11
CA LYS A 67 -24.21 -5.50 -4.42
C LYS A 67 -23.12 -5.31 -5.46
N LYS A 68 -22.27 -4.32 -5.30
CA LYS A 68 -21.18 -3.98 -6.20
C LYS A 68 -20.03 -3.44 -5.34
N GLN A 69 -19.05 -4.27 -5.10
CA GLN A 69 -17.91 -3.92 -4.26
C GLN A 69 -16.67 -3.66 -5.11
N LEU A 70 -15.73 -2.90 -4.55
CA LEU A 70 -14.41 -2.63 -5.10
C LEU A 70 -13.50 -3.84 -4.86
N PRO A 71 -13.06 -4.58 -5.89
CA PRO A 71 -11.96 -5.53 -5.72
C PRO A 71 -10.70 -4.81 -5.24
N VAL A 72 -9.84 -5.52 -4.54
CA VAL A 72 -8.64 -4.96 -3.90
C VAL A 72 -7.39 -5.32 -4.70
N LEU A 73 -6.55 -4.33 -4.97
CA LEU A 73 -5.18 -4.53 -5.41
C LEU A 73 -4.22 -3.90 -4.40
N VAL A 74 -3.37 -4.69 -3.77
CA VAL A 74 -2.22 -4.21 -2.98
C VAL A 74 -1.00 -4.18 -3.89
N TRP A 75 -0.24 -3.08 -3.87
CA TRP A 75 0.90 -2.87 -4.76
C TRP A 75 2.19 -2.58 -4.02
N GLY A 76 3.25 -3.32 -4.38
CA GLY A 76 4.63 -3.08 -3.96
C GLY A 76 5.48 -2.46 -5.08
N ASN A 77 6.29 -1.47 -4.74
CA ASN A 77 7.06 -0.70 -5.73
C ASN A 77 8.42 -1.32 -6.06
N GLY A 78 8.95 -1.00 -7.25
CA GLY A 78 10.32 -1.32 -7.65
C GLY A 78 11.36 -0.69 -6.72
N ALA A 79 12.56 -1.26 -6.69
CA ALA A 79 13.67 -0.83 -5.84
C ALA A 79 13.32 -0.72 -4.33
N CYS A 80 12.28 -1.41 -3.88
CA CYS A 80 11.69 -1.23 -2.55
C CYS A 80 11.39 0.24 -2.23
N ASN A 81 11.08 1.05 -3.24
CA ASN A 81 10.80 2.46 -3.05
C ASN A 81 9.54 2.65 -2.19
N ASN A 82 9.65 3.45 -1.14
CA ASN A 82 8.52 3.71 -0.25
C ASN A 82 7.66 4.88 -0.76
N SER A 83 7.37 4.87 -2.06
CA SER A 83 6.44 5.76 -2.75
C SER A 83 6.06 5.17 -4.12
N PRO A 84 4.80 5.20 -4.54
CA PRO A 84 4.36 4.72 -5.85
C PRO A 84 4.63 5.72 -6.99
N PHE A 85 5.60 6.62 -6.84
CA PHE A 85 5.90 7.70 -7.79
C PHE A 85 6.06 7.21 -9.25
N GLU A 86 6.69 6.05 -9.45
CA GLU A 86 6.93 5.51 -10.80
C GLU A 86 5.73 4.77 -11.39
N HIS A 87 4.70 4.48 -10.58
CA HIS A 87 3.57 3.63 -10.98
C HIS A 87 2.21 4.31 -10.80
N TYR A 88 2.15 5.55 -10.28
CA TYR A 88 0.88 6.16 -9.89
C TYR A 88 -0.11 6.31 -11.07
N LEU A 89 0.37 6.48 -12.30
CA LEU A 89 -0.48 6.53 -13.49
C LEU A 89 -1.17 5.18 -13.73
N PHE A 90 -0.40 4.10 -13.72
CA PHE A 90 -0.89 2.73 -13.88
C PHE A 90 -1.88 2.34 -12.78
N LEU A 91 -1.56 2.69 -11.53
CA LEU A 91 -2.40 2.35 -10.38
C LEU A 91 -3.72 3.15 -10.39
N ASN A 92 -3.66 4.42 -10.81
CA ASN A 92 -4.85 5.24 -10.98
C ASN A 92 -5.73 4.73 -12.12
N GLU A 93 -5.12 4.27 -13.22
CA GLU A 93 -5.85 3.64 -14.31
C GLU A 93 -6.64 2.41 -13.84
N ILE A 94 -6.02 1.50 -13.08
CA ILE A 94 -6.71 0.35 -12.49
C ILE A 94 -7.88 0.80 -11.60
N ALA A 95 -7.66 1.80 -10.75
CA ALA A 95 -8.71 2.31 -9.87
C ALA A 95 -9.90 2.89 -10.66
N SER A 96 -9.66 3.46 -11.86
CA SER A 96 -10.71 3.99 -12.74
C SER A 96 -11.67 2.92 -13.24
N TYR A 97 -11.28 1.65 -13.20
CA TYR A 97 -12.14 0.50 -13.50
C TYR A 97 -12.91 -0.04 -12.29
N GLY A 98 -12.90 0.68 -11.18
CA GLY A 98 -13.70 0.35 -10.00
C GLY A 98 -12.99 -0.55 -9.00
N TYR A 99 -11.67 -0.43 -8.90
CA TYR A 99 -10.85 -1.07 -7.88
C TYR A 99 -10.52 -0.09 -6.75
N ILE A 100 -10.25 -0.61 -5.57
CA ILE A 100 -9.43 0.08 -4.57
C ILE A 100 -8.00 -0.46 -4.65
N VAL A 101 -7.04 0.43 -4.92
CA VAL A 101 -5.63 0.09 -4.97
C VAL A 101 -4.94 0.69 -3.78
N VAL A 102 -4.23 -0.13 -3.01
CA VAL A 102 -3.44 0.28 -1.85
C VAL A 102 -1.97 0.05 -2.18
N ALA A 103 -1.25 1.12 -2.49
CA ALA A 103 0.17 1.04 -2.78
C ALA A 103 0.99 1.30 -1.52
N THR A 104 2.03 0.50 -1.30
CA THR A 104 3.01 0.79 -0.25
C THR A 104 3.71 2.11 -0.54
N GLY A 105 3.95 2.90 0.51
CA GLY A 105 4.72 4.13 0.41
C GLY A 105 3.91 5.42 0.43
N PHE A 106 4.63 6.48 0.74
CA PHE A 106 4.10 7.83 0.92
C PHE A 106 3.56 8.41 -0.39
N TYR A 107 2.57 9.26 -0.23
CA TYR A 107 1.96 10.02 -1.32
C TYR A 107 3.05 10.72 -2.16
N PRO A 108 3.08 10.49 -3.48
CA PRO A 108 4.09 11.09 -4.34
C PRO A 108 3.78 12.57 -4.60
N GLU A 109 4.67 13.43 -4.17
CA GLU A 109 4.61 14.85 -4.53
C GLU A 109 4.97 15.05 -6.00
N GLU A 110 4.43 16.08 -6.61
CA GLU A 110 4.68 16.38 -8.01
C GLU A 110 6.13 16.81 -8.23
N GLY A 111 6.81 16.14 -9.16
CA GLY A 111 8.21 16.42 -9.50
C GLY A 111 9.23 15.92 -8.49
N GLU A 112 8.83 15.30 -7.38
CA GLU A 112 9.75 14.83 -6.35
C GLU A 112 9.79 13.30 -6.24
N ARG A 113 11.00 12.74 -6.31
CA ARG A 113 11.23 11.34 -5.95
C ARG A 113 11.39 11.20 -4.45
N TYR A 114 10.73 10.22 -3.88
CA TYR A 114 10.91 9.86 -2.48
C TYR A 114 12.36 9.46 -2.17
N ARG A 115 12.90 9.95 -1.06
CA ARG A 115 14.29 9.73 -0.62
C ARG A 115 14.39 9.25 0.83
N GLY A 116 13.36 8.59 1.32
CA GLY A 116 13.30 8.08 2.68
C GLY A 116 13.67 6.59 2.78
N PRO A 117 13.36 5.96 3.93
CA PRO A 117 13.54 4.52 4.14
C PRO A 117 12.79 3.69 3.10
N MET A 118 13.33 2.51 2.77
CA MET A 118 12.69 1.57 1.86
C MET A 118 11.37 1.05 2.43
N SER A 119 10.47 0.59 1.55
CA SER A 119 9.26 -0.13 1.92
C SER A 119 9.61 -1.51 2.47
N THR A 120 8.74 -2.05 3.32
CA THR A 120 8.90 -3.38 3.92
C THR A 120 7.82 -4.35 3.45
N THR A 121 8.03 -5.64 3.71
CA THR A 121 7.05 -6.70 3.41
C THR A 121 5.77 -6.54 4.21
N GLU A 122 5.87 -6.03 5.43
CA GLU A 122 4.76 -5.82 6.36
C GLU A 122 3.75 -4.82 5.81
N GLN A 123 4.19 -3.80 5.05
CA GLN A 123 3.27 -2.80 4.48
C GLN A 123 2.22 -3.41 3.53
N GLN A 124 2.54 -4.50 2.80
CA GLN A 124 1.52 -5.19 2.00
C GLN A 124 0.49 -5.89 2.90
N ILE A 125 0.90 -6.44 4.02
CA ILE A 125 0.00 -7.06 5.00
C ILE A 125 -0.85 -5.99 5.72
N GLU A 126 -0.24 -4.88 6.12
CA GLU A 126 -0.95 -3.71 6.67
C GLU A 126 -2.04 -3.19 5.72
N SER A 127 -1.76 -3.20 4.40
CA SER A 127 -2.74 -2.85 3.37
C SER A 127 -3.95 -3.78 3.40
N ILE A 128 -3.73 -5.10 3.52
CA ILE A 128 -4.79 -6.12 3.61
C ILE A 128 -5.60 -5.91 4.90
N ASP A 129 -4.93 -5.75 6.04
CA ASP A 129 -5.57 -5.53 7.34
C ASP A 129 -6.45 -4.27 7.31
N TRP A 130 -5.92 -3.19 6.71
CA TRP A 130 -6.62 -1.92 6.61
C TRP A 130 -7.90 -2.02 5.76
N VAL A 131 -7.86 -2.62 4.56
CA VAL A 131 -9.07 -2.74 3.73
C VAL A 131 -10.15 -3.58 4.40
N ILE A 132 -9.78 -4.61 5.16
CA ILE A 132 -10.72 -5.44 5.92
C ILE A 132 -11.36 -4.62 7.05
N ALA A 133 -10.54 -3.87 7.80
CA ALA A 133 -11.01 -3.01 8.87
C ALA A 133 -11.95 -1.92 8.31
N GLN A 134 -11.57 -1.24 7.23
CA GLN A 134 -12.38 -0.19 6.61
C GLN A 134 -13.72 -0.71 6.09
N ASN A 135 -13.75 -1.90 5.51
CA ASN A 135 -15.01 -2.52 5.04
C ASN A 135 -15.97 -2.85 6.19
N SER A 136 -15.46 -3.05 7.39
CA SER A 136 -16.22 -3.45 8.57
C SER A 136 -16.62 -2.27 9.46
N ASP A 137 -15.92 -1.14 9.41
CA ASP A 137 -16.17 0.04 10.21
C ASP A 137 -17.35 0.85 9.64
N LYS A 138 -18.43 0.99 10.42
CA LYS A 138 -19.64 1.75 10.04
C LYS A 138 -19.37 3.24 9.82
N ASN A 139 -18.30 3.79 10.39
CA ASN A 139 -17.91 5.20 10.24
C ASN A 139 -16.99 5.42 9.02
N SER A 140 -16.51 4.35 8.39
CA SER A 140 -15.65 4.44 7.21
C SER A 140 -16.46 4.80 5.96
N PRO A 141 -15.90 5.66 5.07
CA PRO A 141 -16.48 5.90 3.75
C PRO A 141 -16.51 4.64 2.89
N TYR A 142 -15.72 3.62 3.25
CA TYR A 142 -15.60 2.33 2.56
C TYR A 142 -16.51 1.23 3.16
N TYR A 143 -17.33 1.54 4.16
CA TYR A 143 -18.16 0.55 4.82
C TYR A 143 -18.99 -0.27 3.84
N GLN A 144 -18.78 -1.60 3.81
CA GLN A 144 -19.46 -2.57 2.95
C GLN A 144 -19.29 -2.31 1.42
N LYS A 145 -18.25 -1.55 1.04
CA LYS A 145 -17.96 -1.23 -0.36
C LYS A 145 -16.75 -1.98 -0.93
N ILE A 146 -15.94 -2.62 -0.07
CA ILE A 146 -14.72 -3.33 -0.48
C ILE A 146 -15.00 -4.83 -0.55
N ASP A 147 -14.59 -5.48 -1.64
CA ASP A 147 -14.63 -6.94 -1.78
C ASP A 147 -13.39 -7.57 -1.12
N VAL A 148 -13.47 -7.72 0.19
CA VAL A 148 -12.38 -8.32 0.99
C VAL A 148 -12.20 -9.83 0.75
N LYS A 149 -13.01 -10.45 -0.11
CA LYS A 149 -12.86 -11.85 -0.50
C LYS A 149 -12.02 -12.02 -1.76
N ASN A 150 -11.84 -10.95 -2.53
CA ASN A 150 -11.07 -10.91 -3.77
C ASN A 150 -9.94 -9.88 -3.64
N ILE A 151 -8.87 -10.27 -2.94
CA ILE A 151 -7.66 -9.47 -2.72
C ILE A 151 -6.57 -10.00 -3.62
N ALA A 152 -6.09 -9.14 -4.51
CA ALA A 152 -4.87 -9.36 -5.28
C ALA A 152 -3.70 -8.63 -4.61
N VAL A 153 -2.53 -9.26 -4.59
CA VAL A 153 -1.27 -8.62 -4.20
C VAL A 153 -0.33 -8.66 -5.38
N ALA A 154 0.25 -7.53 -5.68
CA ALA A 154 1.09 -7.35 -6.85
C ALA A 154 2.33 -6.52 -6.52
N GLY A 155 3.32 -6.58 -7.38
CA GLY A 155 4.47 -5.70 -7.26
C GLY A 155 5.46 -5.84 -8.39
N MET A 156 6.24 -4.77 -8.59
CA MET A 156 7.28 -4.71 -9.60
C MET A 156 8.65 -4.88 -8.94
N SER A 157 9.53 -5.72 -9.54
CA SER A 157 10.91 -5.92 -9.09
C SER A 157 10.96 -6.24 -7.58
N CYS A 158 11.56 -5.40 -6.76
CA CYS A 158 11.57 -5.57 -5.29
C CYS A 158 10.15 -5.75 -4.71
N GLY A 159 9.16 -4.98 -5.16
CA GLY A 159 7.77 -5.16 -4.74
C GLY A 159 7.20 -6.53 -5.11
N GLY A 160 7.63 -7.11 -6.23
CA GLY A 160 7.30 -8.48 -6.61
C GLY A 160 7.94 -9.52 -5.68
N LEU A 161 9.18 -9.28 -5.23
CA LEU A 161 9.83 -10.12 -4.21
C LEU A 161 9.08 -10.04 -2.87
N GLN A 162 8.64 -8.85 -2.45
CA GLN A 162 7.80 -8.67 -1.25
C GLN A 162 6.47 -9.44 -1.40
N THR A 163 5.87 -9.42 -2.59
CA THR A 163 4.64 -10.17 -2.91
C THR A 163 4.87 -11.68 -2.78
N LEU A 164 5.98 -12.20 -3.31
CA LEU A 164 6.35 -13.62 -3.17
C LEU A 164 6.69 -13.99 -1.72
N TYR A 165 7.27 -13.07 -0.95
CA TYR A 165 7.50 -13.27 0.47
C TYR A 165 6.20 -13.50 1.25
N ASN A 166 5.16 -12.74 0.90
CA ASN A 166 3.84 -12.77 1.56
C ASN A 166 2.87 -13.81 0.96
N CYS A 167 3.28 -14.61 -0.04
CA CYS A 167 2.40 -15.47 -0.83
C CYS A 167 1.57 -16.49 -0.05
N ALA A 168 1.99 -16.83 1.18
CA ALA A 168 1.30 -17.79 2.06
C ALA A 168 0.10 -17.19 2.82
N ASP A 169 -0.12 -15.87 2.79
CA ASP A 169 -1.26 -15.26 3.49
C ASP A 169 -2.59 -15.75 2.89
N PRO A 170 -3.46 -16.43 3.65
CA PRO A 170 -4.66 -17.10 3.14
C PRO A 170 -5.71 -16.14 2.56
N ARG A 171 -5.59 -14.85 2.83
CA ARG A 171 -6.49 -13.81 2.33
C ARG A 171 -6.20 -13.43 0.87
N ILE A 172 -4.98 -13.71 0.39
CA ILE A 172 -4.58 -13.43 -0.99
C ILE A 172 -5.23 -14.43 -1.93
N LYS A 173 -5.90 -13.95 -2.98
CA LYS A 173 -6.57 -14.76 -4.00
C LYS A 173 -5.90 -14.71 -5.36
N THR A 174 -5.06 -13.71 -5.59
CA THR A 174 -4.28 -13.58 -6.82
C THR A 174 -2.97 -12.89 -6.51
N LEU A 175 -1.90 -13.41 -7.10
CA LEU A 175 -0.59 -12.79 -7.12
C LEU A 175 -0.30 -12.26 -8.54
N MET A 176 0.31 -11.08 -8.63
CA MET A 176 0.82 -10.56 -9.91
C MET A 176 2.26 -10.09 -9.73
N ILE A 177 3.17 -10.76 -10.42
CA ILE A 177 4.61 -10.55 -10.31
C ILE A 177 5.08 -9.86 -11.59
N CYS A 178 5.47 -8.59 -11.46
CA CYS A 178 5.90 -7.76 -12.58
C CYS A 178 7.42 -7.60 -12.56
N ASN A 179 8.09 -8.01 -13.64
CA ASN A 179 9.55 -7.92 -13.81
C ASN A 179 10.29 -8.34 -12.54
N SER A 180 9.96 -9.52 -12.01
CA SER A 180 10.45 -10.04 -10.74
C SER A 180 10.46 -11.57 -10.73
N GLY A 181 11.11 -12.14 -9.71
CA GLY A 181 11.20 -13.57 -9.46
C GLY A 181 12.23 -13.86 -8.38
N LEU A 182 12.08 -14.96 -7.65
CA LEU A 182 13.04 -15.38 -6.63
C LEU A 182 14.39 -15.69 -7.28
N PHE A 183 15.49 -15.41 -6.61
CA PHE A 183 16.82 -15.61 -7.18
C PHE A 183 17.14 -17.08 -7.40
N ASN A 184 17.70 -17.41 -8.59
CA ASN A 184 18.10 -18.76 -8.97
C ASN A 184 19.32 -19.25 -8.19
N GLN A 185 20.19 -18.36 -7.78
CA GLN A 185 21.33 -18.70 -6.93
C GLN A 185 20.98 -18.45 -5.48
N SER A 186 21.25 -19.43 -4.64
CA SER A 186 21.11 -19.31 -3.19
C SER A 186 22.18 -18.36 -2.65
N ASN A 187 21.96 -17.07 -2.76
CA ASN A 187 22.67 -16.08 -1.98
C ASN A 187 22.09 -16.14 -0.56
N ALA A 188 22.27 -17.26 0.12
CA ALA A 188 21.89 -17.42 1.51
C ALA A 188 22.52 -16.29 2.32
N GLY A 189 21.71 -15.39 2.85
CA GLY A 189 22.16 -14.17 3.54
C GLY A 189 22.11 -12.90 2.70
N SER A 190 21.78 -12.93 1.41
CA SER A 190 21.49 -11.73 0.64
C SER A 190 20.19 -11.11 1.10
N ALA A 191 20.18 -9.79 1.22
CA ALA A 191 18.98 -9.03 1.49
C ALA A 191 18.73 -8.02 0.33
N VAL A 192 17.49 -7.89 -0.08
CA VAL A 192 17.05 -6.85 -1.01
C VAL A 192 16.10 -5.92 -0.27
N GLY A 193 16.43 -4.65 -0.20
CA GLY A 193 15.64 -3.69 0.55
C GLY A 193 15.54 -3.99 2.06
N GLY A 194 16.55 -4.66 2.63
CA GLY A 194 16.54 -5.12 4.02
C GLY A 194 15.74 -6.41 4.27
N MET A 195 15.05 -6.94 3.27
CA MET A 195 14.29 -8.18 3.34
C MET A 195 15.21 -9.39 3.04
N PRO A 196 15.25 -10.42 3.91
CA PRO A 196 15.91 -11.67 3.58
C PRO A 196 15.29 -12.31 2.35
N MET A 197 16.13 -12.75 1.40
CA MET A 197 15.63 -13.40 0.18
C MET A 197 15.12 -14.80 0.50
N PRO A 198 13.84 -15.10 0.25
CA PRO A 198 13.34 -16.45 0.41
C PRO A 198 13.93 -17.37 -0.65
N PRO A 199 14.15 -18.64 -0.32
CA PRO A 199 14.58 -19.65 -1.29
C PRO A 199 13.43 -19.99 -2.26
N LYS A 200 13.77 -20.67 -3.38
CA LYS A 200 12.78 -21.10 -4.40
C LYS A 200 11.67 -22.00 -3.84
N GLU A 201 11.94 -22.73 -2.77
CA GLU A 201 10.96 -23.58 -2.08
C GLU A 201 9.76 -22.78 -1.54
N LYS A 202 9.93 -21.45 -1.33
CA LYS A 202 8.84 -20.53 -0.97
C LYS A 202 7.69 -20.56 -1.98
N LEU A 203 7.96 -20.86 -3.25
CA LEU A 203 6.94 -21.00 -4.28
C LEU A 203 5.92 -22.10 -3.96
N ASN A 204 6.29 -23.12 -3.19
CA ASN A 204 5.38 -24.22 -2.78
C ASN A 204 4.30 -23.76 -1.78
N GLU A 205 4.46 -22.57 -1.17
CA GLU A 205 3.48 -21.99 -0.26
C GLU A 205 2.40 -21.18 -0.99
N ILE A 206 2.54 -20.99 -2.30
CA ILE A 206 1.54 -20.30 -3.13
C ILE A 206 0.28 -21.17 -3.20
N HIS A 207 -0.84 -20.63 -2.80
CA HIS A 207 -2.14 -21.30 -2.79
C HIS A 207 -3.20 -20.59 -3.65
N SER A 208 -2.82 -19.49 -4.30
CA SER A 208 -3.67 -18.63 -5.13
C SER A 208 -3.22 -18.65 -6.58
N SER A 209 -4.06 -18.18 -7.51
CA SER A 209 -3.64 -17.97 -8.89
C SER A 209 -2.50 -16.96 -8.96
N ILE A 210 -1.58 -17.15 -9.90
CA ILE A 210 -0.43 -16.26 -10.09
C ILE A 210 -0.26 -15.86 -11.55
N LEU A 211 0.02 -14.59 -11.78
CA LEU A 211 0.37 -14.02 -13.08
C LEU A 211 1.82 -13.48 -13.02
N TYR A 212 2.64 -13.90 -13.98
CA TYR A 212 3.94 -13.28 -14.24
C TYR A 212 3.88 -12.37 -15.47
N MET A 213 4.33 -11.12 -15.29
CA MET A 213 4.51 -10.15 -16.38
C MET A 213 6.00 -9.82 -16.46
N LEU A 214 6.67 -10.35 -17.47
CA LEU A 214 8.12 -10.23 -17.60
C LEU A 214 8.50 -9.39 -18.82
N GLY A 215 9.55 -8.59 -18.69
CA GLY A 215 10.01 -7.63 -19.71
C GLY A 215 10.80 -8.26 -20.87
N GLY A 216 10.96 -9.58 -20.90
CA GLY A 216 11.76 -10.30 -21.90
C GLY A 216 13.22 -10.51 -21.49
N GLU A 217 14.00 -11.14 -22.37
CA GLU A 217 15.37 -11.65 -22.08
C GLU A 217 16.38 -10.57 -21.65
N SER A 218 16.10 -9.32 -21.98
CA SER A 218 16.97 -8.19 -21.57
C SER A 218 16.66 -7.68 -20.14
N ASP A 219 15.56 -8.12 -19.53
CA ASP A 219 15.22 -7.76 -18.16
C ASP A 219 16.02 -8.60 -17.17
N ILE A 220 16.61 -7.95 -16.17
CA ILE A 220 17.45 -8.62 -15.15
C ILE A 220 16.70 -9.67 -14.33
N ALA A 221 15.38 -9.60 -14.25
CA ALA A 221 14.55 -10.54 -13.54
C ALA A 221 14.00 -11.68 -14.42
N TYR A 222 14.19 -11.61 -15.75
CA TYR A 222 13.57 -12.52 -16.69
C TYR A 222 13.86 -14.00 -16.38
N GLU A 223 15.13 -14.36 -16.23
CA GLU A 223 15.51 -15.76 -15.94
C GLU A 223 14.96 -16.24 -14.59
N ASN A 224 14.96 -15.37 -13.58
CA ASN A 224 14.42 -15.69 -12.27
C ASN A 224 12.91 -15.95 -12.32
N GLY A 225 12.16 -15.05 -12.98
CA GLY A 225 10.71 -15.17 -13.13
C GLY A 225 10.31 -16.36 -14.02
N MET A 226 11.05 -16.63 -15.09
CA MET A 226 10.81 -17.80 -15.95
C MET A 226 11.10 -19.13 -15.24
N ASP A 227 12.10 -19.17 -14.34
CA ASP A 227 12.36 -20.35 -13.51
C ASP A 227 11.27 -20.53 -12.45
N ASP A 228 10.81 -19.44 -11.81
CA ASP A 228 9.68 -19.48 -10.89
C ASP A 228 8.42 -20.05 -11.58
N PHE A 229 8.08 -19.49 -12.75
CA PHE A 229 6.92 -19.92 -13.53
C PHE A 229 6.96 -21.42 -13.89
N LYS A 230 8.13 -21.93 -14.27
CA LYS A 230 8.31 -23.35 -14.58
C LYS A 230 8.15 -24.28 -13.37
N ARG A 231 8.45 -23.78 -12.16
CA ARG A 231 8.33 -24.54 -10.91
C ARG A 231 6.90 -24.61 -10.39
N ILE A 232 6.08 -23.62 -10.72
CA ILE A 232 4.70 -23.52 -10.23
C ILE A 232 3.80 -24.40 -11.11
N ASN A 233 3.36 -25.54 -10.55
CA ASN A 233 2.48 -26.50 -11.25
C ASN A 233 1.29 -26.96 -10.41
N HIS A 234 1.12 -26.42 -9.22
CA HIS A 234 0.11 -26.81 -8.24
C HIS A 234 -1.04 -25.79 -8.10
N VAL A 235 -0.90 -24.61 -8.74
CA VAL A 235 -1.93 -23.55 -8.83
C VAL A 235 -2.01 -23.03 -10.27
N PRO A 236 -3.13 -22.39 -10.67
CA PRO A 236 -3.20 -21.73 -11.97
C PRO A 236 -2.12 -20.64 -12.10
N ALA A 237 -1.29 -20.75 -13.15
CA ALA A 237 -0.22 -19.81 -13.45
C ALA A 237 -0.27 -19.37 -14.93
N CYS A 238 -0.06 -18.10 -15.22
CA CYS A 238 0.02 -17.53 -16.57
C CYS A 238 1.05 -16.38 -16.65
#